data_4d089d14e387944ffb53b268bb1063f1
#
_entry.id   4d089d14e387944ffb53b268bb1063f1
#
_cell.length_a   1.000
_cell.length_b   1.000
_cell.length_c   1.000
_cell.angle_alpha   90.00
_cell.angle_beta   90.00
_cell.angle_gamma   90.00
#
_symmetry.space_group_name_H-M   'P 1'
#
loop_
_entity.id
_entity.type
_entity.pdbx_description
1 polymer ?
#
loop_
_entity_poly.entity_id
_entity_poly.type
_entity_poly.pdbx_seq_one_letter_code
_entity_poly.pdbx_strand_id
1 'polypeptide(L)'
;MIYDIAVVGGGPAAATFARRYLILCPGASLLLIDGQNEQHKKPCGGLLAPDSQKALAHFDLTLPKEVLVDPQIFTVQTIDLCSRQVRYYQRYYLNMDRYAFDRWLLSLVPSRAEILPGRCTAVARREDSFSLTVRTDGKERHFTARRVVGADGAPSLVRRTF
;
A
#
# COMPACT_ATOMS: atom_id res chain seq x y z
N MET A 1 1.12 16.36 -19.86
CA MET A 1 0.26 16.53 -18.65
C MET A 1 1.15 16.48 -17.42
N ILE A 2 0.96 17.38 -16.46
CA ILE A 2 1.72 17.41 -15.20
C ILE A 2 0.71 17.08 -14.08
N TYR A 3 0.97 16.03 -13.30
CA TYR A 3 0.16 15.69 -12.14
C TYR A 3 0.51 16.60 -10.95
N ASP A 4 -0.46 16.89 -10.11
CA ASP A 4 -0.17 17.57 -8.84
C ASP A 4 0.64 16.69 -7.91
N ILE A 5 0.38 15.37 -7.95
CA ILE A 5 1.09 14.40 -7.15
C ILE A 5 1.21 13.03 -7.84
N ALA A 6 2.37 12.40 -7.72
CA ALA A 6 2.58 11.01 -8.08
C ALA A 6 2.89 10.17 -6.83
N VAL A 7 2.20 9.05 -6.68
CA VAL A 7 2.40 8.08 -5.59
C VAL A 7 3.06 6.84 -6.15
N VAL A 8 4.24 6.52 -5.67
CA VAL A 8 4.98 5.32 -6.08
C VAL A 8 4.69 4.19 -5.11
N GLY A 9 4.01 3.16 -5.58
CA GLY A 9 3.57 1.99 -4.80
C GLY A 9 2.06 1.78 -4.88
N GLY A 10 1.61 0.53 -4.74
CA GLY A 10 0.20 0.12 -4.73
C GLY A 10 -0.25 -0.58 -3.43
N GLY A 11 0.57 -0.50 -2.37
CA GLY A 11 0.26 -1.11 -1.07
C GLY A 11 -0.66 -0.23 -0.19
N PRO A 12 -0.92 -0.66 1.06
CA PRO A 12 -1.85 0.01 1.97
C PRO A 12 -1.51 1.48 2.21
N ALA A 13 -0.23 1.81 2.33
CA ALA A 13 0.21 3.20 2.53
C ALA A 13 -0.16 4.08 1.33
N ALA A 14 0.11 3.59 0.11
CA ALA A 14 -0.20 4.31 -1.13
C ALA A 14 -1.71 4.50 -1.31
N ALA A 15 -2.49 3.42 -1.16
CA ALA A 15 -3.93 3.45 -1.33
C ALA A 15 -4.62 4.36 -0.29
N THR A 16 -4.23 4.26 0.98
CA THR A 16 -4.77 5.11 2.05
C THR A 16 -4.42 6.58 1.83
N PHE A 17 -3.15 6.87 1.47
CA PHE A 17 -2.73 8.22 1.15
C PHE A 17 -3.52 8.78 -0.04
N ALA A 18 -3.57 8.07 -1.16
CA ALA A 18 -4.25 8.53 -2.38
C ALA A 18 -5.73 8.82 -2.13
N ARG A 19 -6.42 7.89 -1.42
CA ARG A 19 -7.83 8.07 -1.05
C ARG A 19 -8.02 9.33 -0.21
N ARG A 20 -7.24 9.52 0.87
CA ARG A 20 -7.38 10.66 1.77
C ARG A 20 -7.01 11.97 1.09
N TYR A 21 -5.93 11.97 0.31
CA TYR A 21 -5.48 13.15 -0.42
C TYR A 21 -6.57 13.66 -1.38
N LEU A 22 -7.17 12.76 -2.16
CA LEU A 22 -8.22 13.15 -3.10
C LEU A 22 -9.53 13.56 -2.43
N ILE A 23 -9.86 13.04 -1.25
CA ILE A 23 -11.00 13.53 -0.45
C ILE A 23 -10.76 14.97 0.00
N LEU A 24 -9.56 15.28 0.47
CA LEU A 24 -9.20 16.61 0.99
C LEU A 24 -8.91 17.62 -0.12
N CYS A 25 -8.46 17.16 -1.29
CA CYS A 25 -8.12 17.98 -2.45
C CYS A 25 -8.91 17.51 -3.68
N PRO A 26 -10.22 17.83 -3.79
CA PRO A 26 -11.09 17.27 -4.84
C PRO A 26 -10.67 17.63 -6.26
N GLY A 27 -9.98 18.77 -6.45
CA GLY A 27 -9.50 19.25 -7.75
C GLY A 27 -8.12 18.74 -8.16
N ALA A 28 -7.43 17.96 -7.29
CA ALA A 28 -6.07 17.54 -7.56
C ALA A 28 -6.02 16.35 -8.56
N SER A 29 -5.03 16.40 -9.46
CA SER A 29 -4.67 15.30 -10.34
C SER A 29 -3.65 14.39 -9.65
N LEU A 30 -3.93 13.08 -9.60
CA LEU A 30 -3.10 12.08 -8.93
C LEU A 30 -2.80 10.91 -9.86
N LEU A 31 -1.51 10.58 -9.98
CA LEU A 31 -1.00 9.36 -10.59
C LEU A 31 -0.55 8.41 -9.46
N LEU A 32 -1.09 7.18 -9.43
CA LEU A 32 -0.62 6.11 -8.56
C LEU A 32 0.02 5.01 -9.41
N ILE A 33 1.28 4.69 -9.12
CA ILE A 33 2.03 3.67 -9.85
C ILE A 33 2.02 2.39 -9.03
N ASP A 34 1.27 1.39 -9.50
CA ASP A 34 1.11 0.11 -8.82
C ASP A 34 1.98 -0.97 -9.46
N GLY A 35 3.08 -1.28 -8.79
CA GLY A 35 4.00 -2.35 -9.20
C GLY A 35 3.64 -3.73 -8.66
N GLN A 36 2.49 -3.90 -8.02
CA GLN A 36 2.07 -5.22 -7.52
C GLN A 36 1.46 -6.07 -8.63
N ASN A 37 1.81 -7.35 -8.63
CA ASN A 37 1.14 -8.36 -9.43
C ASN A 37 0.84 -9.60 -8.57
N GLU A 38 -0.06 -10.44 -9.02
CA GLU A 38 -0.48 -11.66 -8.30
C GLU A 38 0.66 -12.64 -8.04
N GLN A 39 1.69 -12.62 -8.87
CA GLN A 39 2.82 -13.55 -8.78
C GLN A 39 3.81 -13.16 -7.68
N HIS A 40 3.80 -11.92 -7.21
CA HIS A 40 4.72 -11.42 -6.20
C HIS A 40 3.97 -11.12 -4.89
N LYS A 41 3.50 -12.17 -4.23
CA LYS A 41 2.91 -12.05 -2.89
C LYS A 41 3.98 -11.57 -1.91
N LYS A 42 3.75 -10.43 -1.29
CA LYS A 42 4.63 -9.95 -0.21
C LYS A 42 4.60 -10.94 0.95
N PRO A 43 5.75 -11.33 1.52
CA PRO A 43 5.77 -12.16 2.71
C PRO A 43 5.05 -11.41 3.85
N CYS A 44 4.00 -12.03 4.37
CA CYS A 44 3.19 -11.49 5.45
C CYS A 44 2.50 -12.64 6.17
N GLY A 45 2.43 -12.59 7.49
CA GLY A 45 1.67 -13.56 8.28
C GLY A 45 0.16 -13.46 8.15
N GLY A 46 -0.36 -12.51 7.38
CA GLY A 46 -1.80 -12.36 7.17
C GLY A 46 -2.58 -11.87 8.40
N LEU A 47 -1.89 -11.34 9.40
CA LEU A 47 -2.52 -10.94 10.67
C LEU A 47 -2.70 -9.41 10.72
N LEU A 48 -3.96 -8.97 10.70
CA LEU A 48 -4.32 -7.57 10.88
C LEU A 48 -4.40 -7.26 12.37
N ALA A 49 -3.44 -6.49 12.86
CA ALA A 49 -3.34 -6.12 14.28
C ALA A 49 -4.50 -5.19 14.72
N PRO A 50 -4.86 -5.19 16.02
CA PRO A 50 -5.90 -4.30 16.56
C PRO A 50 -5.71 -2.82 16.22
N ASP A 51 -4.47 -2.34 16.21
CA ASP A 51 -4.19 -0.94 15.84
C ASP A 51 -4.54 -0.63 14.37
N SER A 52 -4.30 -1.60 13.48
CA SER A 52 -4.70 -1.46 12.07
C SER A 52 -6.23 -1.53 11.91
N GLN A 53 -6.91 -2.38 12.69
CA GLN A 53 -8.38 -2.43 12.74
C GLN A 53 -8.96 -1.09 13.23
N LYS A 54 -8.37 -0.52 14.28
CA LYS A 54 -8.73 0.81 14.79
C LYS A 54 -8.51 1.90 13.73
N ALA A 55 -7.42 1.84 12.98
CA ALA A 55 -7.16 2.77 11.88
C ALA A 55 -8.22 2.66 10.77
N LEU A 56 -8.66 1.46 10.41
CA LEU A 56 -9.75 1.28 9.45
C LEU A 56 -11.05 1.91 9.96
N ALA A 57 -11.42 1.66 11.21
CA ALA A 57 -12.60 2.27 11.82
C ALA A 57 -12.51 3.80 11.86
N HIS A 58 -11.34 4.36 12.13
CA HIS A 58 -11.12 5.82 12.09
C HIS A 58 -11.29 6.41 10.68
N PHE A 59 -11.11 5.62 9.65
CA PHE A 59 -11.37 6.01 8.26
C PHE A 59 -12.77 5.65 7.76
N ASP A 60 -13.67 5.25 8.65
CA ASP A 60 -15.03 4.77 8.33
C ASP A 60 -15.01 3.60 7.33
N LEU A 61 -14.04 2.70 7.49
CA LEU A 61 -13.88 1.53 6.64
C LEU A 61 -14.25 0.25 7.39
N THR A 62 -15.12 -0.53 6.80
CA THR A 62 -15.47 -1.88 7.24
C THR A 62 -14.72 -2.89 6.40
N LEU A 63 -13.98 -3.79 7.04
CA LEU A 63 -13.24 -4.84 6.35
C LEU A 63 -14.22 -5.84 5.72
N PRO A 64 -14.17 -6.07 4.40
CA PRO A 64 -15.09 -6.99 3.74
C PRO A 64 -14.71 -8.44 4.05
N LYS A 65 -15.72 -9.32 4.07
CA LYS A 65 -15.55 -10.74 4.40
C LYS A 65 -14.60 -11.46 3.45
N GLU A 66 -14.57 -11.06 2.20
CA GLU A 66 -13.77 -11.64 1.13
C GLU A 66 -12.26 -11.46 1.34
N VAL A 67 -11.88 -10.54 2.23
CA VAL A 67 -10.47 -10.33 2.62
C VAL A 67 -10.05 -11.28 3.74
N LEU A 68 -11.01 -11.82 4.50
CA LEU A 68 -10.74 -12.72 5.62
C LEU A 68 -10.38 -14.12 5.13
N VAL A 69 -9.56 -14.81 5.91
CA VAL A 69 -9.13 -16.20 5.67
C VAL A 69 -9.50 -17.04 6.88
N ASP A 70 -10.06 -18.20 6.65
CA ASP A 70 -10.38 -19.17 7.69
C ASP A 70 -9.20 -20.14 7.92
N PRO A 71 -9.01 -20.61 9.16
CA PRO A 71 -9.69 -20.22 10.39
C PRO A 71 -9.18 -18.87 10.92
N GLN A 72 -10.02 -18.15 11.68
CA GLN A 72 -9.56 -17.01 12.44
C GLN A 72 -8.71 -17.43 13.64
N ILE A 73 -7.81 -16.55 14.10
CA ILE A 73 -6.83 -16.83 15.15
C ILE A 73 -7.30 -16.21 16.46
N PHE A 74 -7.46 -17.05 17.50
CA PHE A 74 -7.97 -16.60 18.78
C PHE A 74 -6.90 -16.55 19.88
N THR A 75 -5.78 -17.25 19.70
CA THR A 75 -4.72 -17.34 20.69
C THR A 75 -3.36 -17.38 20.04
N VAL A 76 -2.40 -16.72 20.67
CA VAL A 76 -0.98 -16.77 20.28
C VAL A 76 -0.22 -17.53 21.35
N GLN A 77 0.54 -18.53 20.91
CA GLN A 77 1.50 -19.24 21.74
C GLN A 77 2.90 -18.68 21.47
N THR A 78 3.58 -18.24 22.52
CA THR A 78 4.99 -17.87 22.46
C THR A 78 5.83 -18.91 23.17
N ILE A 79 6.85 -19.39 22.52
CA ILE A 79 7.80 -20.37 23.06
C ILE A 79 9.18 -19.73 23.08
N ASP A 80 9.75 -19.58 24.27
CA ASP A 80 11.15 -19.20 24.44
C ASP A 80 11.99 -20.48 24.42
N LEU A 81 12.77 -20.66 23.37
CA LEU A 81 13.59 -21.86 23.19
C LEU A 81 14.76 -21.97 24.18
N CYS A 82 15.22 -20.85 24.72
CA CYS A 82 16.33 -20.84 25.70
C CYS A 82 15.84 -21.24 27.09
N SER A 83 14.77 -20.59 27.58
CA SER A 83 14.22 -20.84 28.91
C SER A 83 13.17 -21.97 28.92
N ARG A 84 12.77 -22.47 27.74
CA ARG A 84 11.68 -23.45 27.55
C ARG A 84 10.33 -23.00 28.12
N GLN A 85 10.15 -21.70 28.29
CA GLN A 85 8.89 -21.16 28.77
C GLN A 85 7.88 -21.09 27.63
N VAL A 86 6.65 -21.51 27.93
CA VAL A 86 5.52 -21.45 27.02
C VAL A 86 4.50 -20.47 27.62
N ARG A 87 4.08 -19.49 26.84
CA ARG A 87 3.07 -18.51 27.24
C ARG A 87 1.96 -18.46 26.21
N TYR A 88 0.73 -18.35 26.68
CA TYR A 88 -0.44 -18.14 25.84
C TYR A 88 -1.00 -16.76 26.14
N TYR A 89 -1.39 -16.03 25.09
CA TYR A 89 -2.08 -14.76 25.26
C TYR A 89 -3.08 -14.56 24.12
N GLN A 90 -4.18 -13.93 24.46
CA GLN A 90 -5.19 -13.56 23.49
C GLN A 90 -4.80 -12.25 22.82
N ARG A 91 -4.83 -12.24 21.50
CA ARG A 91 -4.67 -11.04 20.70
C ARG A 91 -5.70 -11.06 19.59
N TYR A 92 -6.49 -10.00 19.49
CA TYR A 92 -7.59 -9.90 18.53
C TYR A 92 -7.07 -9.56 17.13
N TYR A 93 -6.24 -10.44 16.57
CA TYR A 93 -5.85 -10.39 15.18
C TYR A 93 -6.99 -10.88 14.30
N LEU A 94 -7.15 -10.24 13.12
CA LEU A 94 -7.96 -10.81 12.06
C LEU A 94 -7.02 -11.49 11.05
N ASN A 95 -7.29 -12.76 10.76
CA ASN A 95 -6.58 -13.52 9.74
C ASN A 95 -7.11 -13.11 8.36
N MET A 96 -6.22 -12.65 7.47
CA MET A 96 -6.60 -12.09 6.17
C MET A 96 -5.64 -12.48 5.06
N ASP A 97 -6.15 -12.53 3.83
CA ASP A 97 -5.31 -12.53 2.64
C ASP A 97 -4.74 -11.12 2.41
N ARG A 98 -3.42 -11.00 2.49
CA ARG A 98 -2.74 -9.72 2.35
C ARG A 98 -2.90 -9.11 0.97
N TYR A 99 -2.92 -9.93 -0.10
CA TYR A 99 -3.10 -9.43 -1.44
C TYR A 99 -4.52 -8.92 -1.65
N ALA A 100 -5.52 -9.69 -1.22
CA ALA A 100 -6.92 -9.27 -1.26
C ALA A 100 -7.13 -7.96 -0.46
N PHE A 101 -6.51 -7.83 0.71
CA PHE A 101 -6.55 -6.61 1.51
C PHE A 101 -5.95 -5.40 0.76
N ASP A 102 -4.77 -5.55 0.17
CA ASP A 102 -4.11 -4.48 -0.59
C ASP A 102 -4.98 -4.07 -1.80
N ARG A 103 -5.58 -5.03 -2.53
CA ARG A 103 -6.48 -4.76 -3.67
C ARG A 103 -7.76 -4.07 -3.23
N TRP A 104 -8.35 -4.50 -2.12
CA TRP A 104 -9.51 -3.84 -1.56
C TRP A 104 -9.23 -2.39 -1.20
N LEU A 105 -8.14 -2.10 -0.49
CA LEU A 105 -7.77 -0.71 -0.18
C LEU A 105 -7.56 0.13 -1.45
N LEU A 106 -6.96 -0.44 -2.47
CA LEU A 106 -6.73 0.25 -3.73
C LEU A 106 -8.04 0.53 -4.48
N SER A 107 -9.02 -0.38 -4.40
CA SER A 107 -10.35 -0.18 -5.01
C SER A 107 -11.14 0.97 -4.39
N LEU A 108 -10.79 1.39 -3.18
CA LEU A 108 -11.41 2.53 -2.48
C LEU A 108 -10.82 3.89 -2.90
N VAL A 109 -9.78 3.91 -3.72
CA VAL A 109 -9.22 5.14 -4.28
C VAL A 109 -10.22 5.71 -5.29
N PRO A 110 -10.58 7.01 -5.21
CA PRO A 110 -11.52 7.62 -6.12
C PRO A 110 -11.13 7.42 -7.59
N SER A 111 -12.10 7.14 -8.46
CA SER A 111 -11.90 6.82 -9.89
C SER A 111 -11.25 7.95 -10.71
N ARG A 112 -11.18 9.15 -10.17
CA ARG A 112 -10.44 10.27 -10.79
C ARG A 112 -8.92 10.15 -10.64
N ALA A 113 -8.41 9.24 -9.79
CA ALA A 113 -6.98 8.91 -9.79
C ALA A 113 -6.65 8.08 -11.04
N GLU A 114 -5.55 8.40 -11.69
CA GLU A 114 -4.97 7.49 -12.66
C GLU A 114 -4.15 6.44 -11.92
N ILE A 115 -4.61 5.18 -11.94
CA ILE A 115 -3.86 4.04 -11.40
C ILE A 115 -3.18 3.35 -12.56
N LEU A 116 -1.85 3.44 -12.60
CA LEU A 116 -1.02 2.87 -13.64
C LEU A 116 -0.40 1.56 -13.15
N PRO A 117 -0.77 0.40 -13.71
CA PRO A 117 -0.05 -0.84 -13.48
C PRO A 117 1.37 -0.72 -14.05
N GLY A 118 2.38 -0.91 -13.20
CA GLY A 118 3.76 -0.81 -13.65
C GLY A 118 4.74 -0.53 -12.52
N ARG A 119 6.02 -0.64 -12.82
CA ARG A 119 7.11 -0.43 -11.88
C ARG A 119 7.81 0.90 -12.16
N CYS A 120 7.85 1.78 -11.17
CA CYS A 120 8.70 2.96 -11.24
C CYS A 120 10.18 2.53 -11.19
N THR A 121 10.94 2.90 -12.21
CA THR A 121 12.35 2.52 -12.37
C THR A 121 13.31 3.67 -12.09
N ALA A 122 12.85 4.92 -12.28
CA ALA A 122 13.63 6.11 -11.97
C ALA A 122 12.73 7.25 -11.53
N VAL A 123 13.25 8.08 -10.63
CA VAL A 123 12.68 9.37 -10.23
C VAL A 123 13.80 10.39 -10.24
N ALA A 124 13.59 11.51 -10.89
CA ALA A 124 14.57 12.60 -10.91
C ALA A 124 13.89 13.94 -10.60
N ARG A 125 14.55 14.76 -9.76
CA ARG A 125 14.10 16.12 -9.47
C ARG A 125 14.42 17.04 -10.65
N ARG A 126 13.48 17.91 -10.97
CA ARG A 126 13.63 19.05 -11.87
C ARG A 126 13.43 20.33 -11.05
N GLU A 127 13.56 21.50 -11.63
CA GLU A 127 13.42 22.78 -10.91
C GLU A 127 12.14 22.80 -10.06
N ASP A 128 10.97 22.68 -10.69
CA ASP A 128 9.67 22.78 -10.02
C ASP A 128 8.83 21.50 -10.07
N SER A 129 9.44 20.38 -10.43
CA SER A 129 8.73 19.13 -10.63
C SER A 129 9.63 17.90 -10.48
N PHE A 130 9.05 16.74 -10.68
CA PHE A 130 9.74 15.46 -10.71
C PHE A 130 9.39 14.73 -12.00
N SER A 131 10.40 14.13 -12.65
CA SER A 131 10.19 13.19 -13.74
C SER A 131 10.25 11.76 -13.20
N LEU A 132 9.29 10.94 -13.63
CA LEU A 132 9.21 9.52 -13.26
C LEU A 132 9.29 8.68 -14.53
N THR A 133 10.10 7.62 -14.50
CA THR A 133 10.14 6.59 -15.54
C THR A 133 9.43 5.35 -14.99
N VAL A 134 8.45 4.86 -15.72
CA VAL A 134 7.64 3.70 -15.34
C VAL A 134 7.71 2.66 -16.43
N ARG A 135 8.05 1.43 -16.05
CA ARG A 135 7.97 0.27 -16.95
C ARG A 135 6.60 -0.39 -16.79
N THR A 136 5.85 -0.41 -17.90
CA THR A 136 4.54 -1.05 -17.99
C THR A 136 4.46 -1.80 -19.33
N ASP A 137 3.98 -3.03 -19.35
CA ASP A 137 3.86 -3.88 -20.55
C ASP A 137 5.16 -3.97 -21.38
N GLY A 138 6.29 -4.07 -20.68
CA GLY A 138 7.61 -4.14 -21.31
C GLY A 138 8.13 -2.82 -21.91
N LYS A 139 7.37 -1.75 -21.84
CA LYS A 139 7.72 -0.42 -22.39
C LYS A 139 7.99 0.58 -21.25
N GLU A 140 8.84 1.55 -21.53
CA GLU A 140 9.05 2.69 -20.65
C GLU A 140 8.10 3.84 -21.01
N ARG A 141 7.48 4.41 -20.00
CA ARG A 141 6.65 5.62 -20.08
C ARG A 141 7.19 6.66 -19.12
N HIS A 142 7.08 7.92 -19.52
CA HIS A 142 7.57 9.04 -18.72
C HIS A 142 6.39 9.90 -18.24
N PHE A 143 6.46 10.29 -16.98
CA PHE A 143 5.45 11.12 -16.34
C PHE A 143 6.12 12.27 -15.60
N THR A 144 5.36 13.35 -15.40
CA THR A 144 5.81 14.51 -14.63
C THR A 144 4.81 14.80 -13.54
N ALA A 145 5.28 15.06 -12.32
CA ALA A 145 4.46 15.46 -11.19
C ALA A 145 5.13 16.59 -10.41
N ARG A 146 4.32 17.46 -9.80
CA ARG A 146 4.82 18.54 -8.93
C ARG A 146 5.37 18.01 -7.61
N ARG A 147 4.82 16.88 -7.14
CA ARG A 147 5.24 16.22 -5.90
C ARG A 147 5.29 14.70 -6.10
N VAL A 148 6.17 14.04 -5.35
CA VAL A 148 6.27 12.58 -5.34
C VAL A 148 6.14 12.08 -3.92
N VAL A 149 5.36 11.03 -3.74
CA VAL A 149 5.22 10.28 -2.48
C VAL A 149 5.77 8.88 -2.67
N GLY A 150 6.82 8.54 -1.90
CA GLY A 150 7.35 7.18 -1.85
C GLY A 150 6.53 6.32 -0.90
N ALA A 151 5.80 5.36 -1.44
CA ALA A 151 5.04 4.34 -0.71
C ALA A 151 5.36 2.92 -1.25
N ASP A 152 6.56 2.76 -1.80
CA ASP A 152 7.07 1.60 -2.52
C ASP A 152 7.76 0.56 -1.61
N GLY A 153 7.54 0.68 -0.30
CA GLY A 153 7.93 -0.32 0.70
C GLY A 153 9.38 -0.23 1.15
N ALA A 154 9.88 -1.29 1.79
CA ALA A 154 11.20 -1.32 2.41
C ALA A 154 12.36 -1.04 1.42
N PRO A 155 12.38 -1.62 0.19
CA PRO A 155 13.42 -1.32 -0.80
C PRO A 155 13.07 -0.07 -1.62
N SER A 156 12.50 0.96 -1.00
CA SER A 156 12.01 2.15 -1.68
C SER A 156 13.04 2.77 -2.63
N LEU A 157 12.63 2.92 -3.89
CA LEU A 157 13.39 3.68 -4.90
C LEU A 157 13.41 5.15 -4.53
N VAL A 158 12.26 5.71 -4.15
CA VAL A 158 12.13 7.14 -3.82
C VAL A 158 13.07 7.52 -2.69
N ARG A 159 13.07 6.74 -1.57
CA ARG A 159 13.97 6.97 -0.43
C ARG A 159 15.45 6.90 -0.81
N ARG A 160 15.82 6.02 -1.76
CA ARG A 160 17.23 5.89 -2.16
C ARG A 160 17.68 6.98 -3.12
N THR A 161 16.73 7.66 -3.75
CA THR A 161 17.03 8.73 -4.71
C THR A 161 17.20 10.08 -3.99
N PHE A 162 16.52 10.27 -2.86
CA PHE A 162 16.51 11.50 -2.07
C PHE A 162 16.88 11.25 -0.60
#